data_3799a080c911ff65f887aec7478160dd
#
_entry.id   3799a080c911ff65f887aec7478160dd
#
_cell.length_a   1.000
_cell.length_b   1.000
_cell.length_c   1.000
_cell.angle_alpha   90.00
_cell.angle_beta   90.00
_cell.angle_gamma   90.00
#
_symmetry.space_group_name_H-M   'P 1'
#
loop_
_entity.id
_entity.type
_entity.pdbx_description
1 polymer ?
#
loop_
_entity_poly.entity_id
_entity_poly.type
_entity_poly.pdbx_seq_one_letter_code
_entity_poly.pdbx_strand_id
1 'polypeptide(L)'
;MNKMEWIAPCHFGLESVLKREIQDLRYEISQVEDGRVTFYGEADAACRANIFLRTAERVLLKVGSFKAVTFDELFEKTKALPWEAYIPKDGKFWVAKASSVKSKLFSPSDIQSIMKKAMVERLKSKYRIQWFQEDGASYPLRVFLMKDIVTIGIDTSGDSLHKRGYRPAAGKAPISETLAAALIMLTPWRKDRILVDPFCGSGTFPIEAAMMAAKIAPGMNRSFTAETWTNLIGKKYWYEAIDEANDLIEDEIETDIQGYDIDGSVVRMARENAENAGVAHLIHFQERAVKDLRHPKKYGFIITNPPYGERLEDRETLPQIYREFGESFKGLDNWSAYMITSFEDAERYFGRKADKNRKIYNGMLKTYFYQFQGPKPPRQKR
;
A
#
# COMPACT_ATOMS: atom_id res chain seq x y z
N MET A 1 2.54 -26.99 13.50
CA MET A 1 2.72 -26.48 12.13
C MET A 1 3.96 -25.63 12.08
N ASN A 2 4.69 -25.59 10.97
CA ASN A 2 5.97 -24.85 10.90
C ASN A 2 5.70 -23.35 10.76
N LYS A 3 6.18 -22.56 11.71
CA LYS A 3 6.18 -21.10 11.67
C LYS A 3 7.03 -20.62 10.50
N MET A 4 6.45 -19.91 9.55
CA MET A 4 7.09 -19.34 8.36
C MET A 4 7.39 -17.85 8.57
N GLU A 5 8.32 -17.30 7.81
CA GLU A 5 8.56 -15.86 7.75
C GLU A 5 7.91 -15.27 6.50
N TRP A 6 7.20 -14.18 6.69
CA TRP A 6 6.50 -13.41 5.66
C TRP A 6 7.07 -12.00 5.57
N ILE A 7 7.33 -11.53 4.35
CA ILE A 7 7.84 -10.18 4.10
C ILE A 7 6.72 -9.36 3.50
N ALA A 8 6.41 -8.22 4.11
CA ALA A 8 5.48 -7.24 3.59
C ALA A 8 6.23 -5.95 3.22
N PRO A 9 6.52 -5.69 1.92
CA PRO A 9 7.04 -4.42 1.46
C PRO A 9 5.98 -3.32 1.59
N CYS A 10 6.44 -2.09 1.89
CA CYS A 10 5.60 -0.89 1.95
C CYS A 10 6.34 0.33 1.38
N HIS A 11 5.66 1.46 1.27
CA HIS A 11 6.31 2.72 0.98
C HIS A 11 7.32 3.08 2.06
N PHE A 12 8.50 3.53 1.64
CA PHE A 12 9.57 3.95 2.53
C PHE A 12 9.11 5.06 3.50
N GLY A 13 9.39 4.86 4.79
CA GLY A 13 8.98 5.76 5.86
C GLY A 13 7.61 5.44 6.47
N LEU A 14 6.92 4.39 5.99
CA LEU A 14 5.61 3.92 6.49
C LEU A 14 5.67 2.59 7.23
N GLU A 15 6.87 2.07 7.50
CA GLU A 15 7.09 0.77 8.13
C GLU A 15 6.42 0.68 9.51
N SER A 16 6.36 1.79 10.25
CA SER A 16 5.70 1.83 11.56
C SER A 16 4.18 1.67 11.48
N VAL A 17 3.56 2.10 10.37
CA VAL A 17 2.13 1.93 10.12
C VAL A 17 1.85 0.47 9.80
N LEU A 18 2.58 -0.09 8.83
CA LEU A 18 2.46 -1.50 8.47
C LEU A 18 2.75 -2.44 9.64
N LYS A 19 3.79 -2.15 10.44
CA LYS A 19 4.09 -2.90 11.66
C LYS A 19 2.88 -3.00 12.58
N ARG A 20 2.17 -1.89 12.78
CA ARG A 20 0.97 -1.86 13.63
C ARG A 20 -0.15 -2.72 13.04
N GLU A 21 -0.42 -2.63 11.74
CA GLU A 21 -1.42 -3.49 11.08
C GLU A 21 -1.11 -4.98 11.28
N ILE A 22 0.16 -5.39 11.10
CA ILE A 22 0.58 -6.77 11.30
C ILE A 22 0.38 -7.21 12.77
N GLN A 23 0.69 -6.33 13.73
CA GLN A 23 0.46 -6.59 15.15
C GLN A 23 -1.03 -6.66 15.50
N ASP A 24 -1.87 -5.83 14.88
CA ASP A 24 -3.33 -5.87 15.03
C ASP A 24 -3.92 -7.19 14.51
N LEU A 25 -3.31 -7.78 13.46
CA LEU A 25 -3.59 -9.15 13.00
C LEU A 25 -3.04 -10.24 13.94
N ARG A 26 -2.38 -9.87 15.04
CA ARG A 26 -1.76 -10.75 16.05
C ARG A 26 -0.56 -11.56 15.57
N TYR A 27 0.16 -11.07 14.57
CA TYR A 27 1.42 -11.68 14.14
C TYR A 27 2.62 -11.04 14.84
N GLU A 28 3.59 -11.88 15.16
CA GLU A 28 4.86 -11.47 15.76
C GLU A 28 5.81 -10.89 14.70
N ILE A 29 6.37 -9.72 14.97
CA ILE A 29 7.33 -9.08 14.08
C ILE A 29 8.70 -9.74 14.24
N SER A 30 9.28 -10.20 13.13
CA SER A 30 10.65 -10.72 13.08
C SER A 30 11.65 -9.58 12.86
N GLN A 31 11.39 -8.70 11.88
CA GLN A 31 12.33 -7.66 11.50
C GLN A 31 11.61 -6.45 10.88
N VAL A 32 12.12 -5.24 11.13
CA VAL A 32 11.70 -4.02 10.46
C VAL A 32 12.92 -3.42 9.76
N GLU A 33 12.81 -3.23 8.45
CA GLU A 33 13.85 -2.65 7.61
C GLU A 33 13.25 -1.54 6.75
N ASP A 34 14.09 -0.73 6.16
CA ASP A 34 13.66 0.32 5.23
C ASP A 34 12.78 -0.27 4.11
N GLY A 35 11.53 0.17 4.03
CA GLY A 35 10.56 -0.23 3.02
C GLY A 35 9.94 -1.63 3.19
N ARG A 36 10.11 -2.31 4.33
CA ARG A 36 9.49 -3.62 4.58
C ARG A 36 9.42 -4.01 6.05
N VAL A 37 8.47 -4.86 6.35
CA VAL A 37 8.32 -5.52 7.66
C VAL A 37 8.27 -7.02 7.44
N THR A 38 9.04 -7.78 8.23
CA THR A 38 9.03 -9.24 8.23
C THR A 38 8.36 -9.74 9.52
N PHE A 39 7.51 -10.74 9.40
CA PHE A 39 6.74 -11.27 10.51
C PHE A 39 6.60 -12.80 10.43
N TYR A 40 6.27 -13.41 11.55
CA TYR A 40 6.03 -14.84 11.65
C TYR A 40 4.55 -15.17 11.55
N GLY A 41 4.23 -16.27 10.87
CA GLY A 41 2.88 -16.82 10.78
C GLY A 41 2.89 -18.22 10.18
N GLU A 42 1.77 -18.93 10.29
CA GLU A 42 1.54 -20.17 9.58
C GLU A 42 1.06 -19.91 8.14
N ALA A 43 0.60 -20.92 7.42
CA ALA A 43 0.16 -20.77 6.03
C ALA A 43 -1.05 -19.81 5.86
N ASP A 44 -1.94 -19.76 6.85
CA ASP A 44 -3.08 -18.84 6.92
C ASP A 44 -2.66 -17.37 6.91
N ALA A 45 -1.48 -17.07 7.45
CA ALA A 45 -0.96 -15.71 7.50
C ALA A 45 -0.79 -15.08 6.12
N ALA A 46 -0.50 -15.87 5.08
CA ALA A 46 -0.48 -15.38 3.71
C ALA A 46 -1.85 -14.86 3.28
N CYS A 47 -2.92 -15.62 3.58
CA CYS A 47 -4.28 -15.28 3.20
C CYS A 47 -4.74 -14.02 3.94
N ARG A 48 -4.64 -14.04 5.27
CA ARG A 48 -5.05 -12.90 6.10
C ARG A 48 -4.25 -11.63 5.80
N ALA A 49 -2.93 -11.73 5.61
CA ALA A 49 -2.10 -10.58 5.28
C ALA A 49 -2.46 -9.96 3.91
N ASN A 50 -2.70 -10.78 2.88
CA ASN A 50 -3.12 -10.28 1.57
C ASN A 50 -4.51 -9.63 1.60
N ILE A 51 -5.43 -10.14 2.42
CA ILE A 51 -6.81 -9.63 2.52
C ILE A 51 -6.87 -8.37 3.38
N PHE A 52 -6.20 -8.34 4.52
CA PHE A 52 -6.40 -7.30 5.53
C PHE A 52 -5.39 -6.15 5.50
N LEU A 53 -4.14 -6.37 5.05
CA LEU A 53 -3.13 -5.30 5.10
C LEU A 53 -3.42 -4.20 4.07
N ARG A 54 -3.65 -2.99 4.58
CA ARG A 54 -3.98 -1.81 3.77
C ARG A 54 -2.75 -1.13 3.21
N THR A 55 -1.63 -1.20 3.93
CA THR A 55 -0.42 -0.42 3.64
C THR A 55 0.72 -1.25 3.06
N ALA A 56 0.57 -2.57 3.00
CA ALA A 56 1.50 -3.45 2.32
C ALA A 56 1.33 -3.36 0.80
N GLU A 57 2.44 -3.34 0.07
CA GLU A 57 2.44 -3.43 -1.40
C GLU A 57 2.27 -4.87 -1.89
N ARG A 58 2.73 -5.82 -1.10
CA ARG A 58 2.71 -7.27 -1.35
C ARG A 58 2.89 -8.05 -0.07
N VAL A 59 2.66 -9.36 -0.17
CA VAL A 59 3.03 -10.34 0.85
C VAL A 59 3.89 -11.42 0.20
N LEU A 60 5.09 -11.66 0.72
CA LEU A 60 6.04 -12.61 0.15
C LEU A 60 6.37 -13.69 1.17
N LEU A 61 6.41 -14.95 0.74
CA LEU A 61 6.97 -16.04 1.53
C LEU A 61 8.50 -15.96 1.50
N LYS A 62 9.14 -15.71 2.64
CA LYS A 62 10.60 -15.66 2.73
C LYS A 62 11.20 -17.04 2.57
N VAL A 63 12.04 -17.21 1.56
CA VAL A 63 12.76 -18.47 1.30
C VAL A 63 14.09 -18.51 2.03
N GLY A 64 14.79 -17.36 2.09
CA GLY A 64 16.09 -17.29 2.76
C GLY A 64 16.70 -15.90 2.66
N SER A 65 17.81 -15.74 3.43
CA SER A 65 18.64 -14.55 3.37
C SER A 65 20.10 -14.95 3.60
N PHE A 66 21.01 -14.36 2.82
CA PHE A 66 22.45 -14.65 2.90
C PHE A 66 23.27 -13.50 2.32
N LYS A 67 24.55 -13.43 2.70
CA LYS A 67 25.49 -12.46 2.11
C LYS A 67 26.04 -13.01 0.79
N ALA A 68 26.11 -12.14 -0.24
CA ALA A 68 26.80 -12.44 -1.50
C ALA A 68 27.46 -11.17 -2.06
N VAL A 69 28.75 -11.28 -2.36
CA VAL A 69 29.57 -10.18 -2.91
C VAL A 69 30.11 -10.48 -4.31
N THR A 70 29.94 -11.73 -4.76
CA THR A 70 30.26 -12.19 -6.13
C THR A 70 29.06 -12.94 -6.71
N PHE A 71 29.03 -13.07 -8.04
CA PHE A 71 28.00 -13.84 -8.74
C PHE A 71 28.11 -15.35 -8.45
N ASP A 72 29.33 -15.87 -8.22
CA ASP A 72 29.51 -17.26 -7.83
C ASP A 72 28.92 -17.53 -6.43
N GLU A 73 29.14 -16.64 -5.46
CA GLU A 73 28.51 -16.75 -4.15
C GLU A 73 26.99 -16.68 -4.25
N LEU A 74 26.46 -15.75 -5.08
CA LEU A 74 25.03 -15.64 -5.33
C LEU A 74 24.46 -16.93 -5.90
N PHE A 75 25.13 -17.51 -6.89
CA PHE A 75 24.73 -18.77 -7.54
C PHE A 75 24.71 -19.92 -6.55
N GLU A 76 25.84 -20.20 -5.88
CA GLU A 76 25.98 -21.37 -4.99
C GLU A 76 25.03 -21.30 -3.78
N LYS A 77 24.90 -20.11 -3.16
CA LYS A 77 24.01 -19.93 -2.01
C LYS A 77 22.54 -20.00 -2.40
N THR A 78 22.17 -19.48 -3.59
CA THR A 78 20.83 -19.64 -4.14
C THR A 78 20.51 -21.11 -4.44
N LYS A 79 21.45 -21.85 -5.05
CA LYS A 79 21.31 -23.28 -5.35
C LYS A 79 21.18 -24.13 -4.09
N ALA A 80 21.82 -23.74 -2.99
CA ALA A 80 21.75 -24.44 -1.71
C ALA A 80 20.37 -24.38 -1.02
N LEU A 81 19.52 -23.41 -1.36
CA LEU A 81 18.17 -23.27 -0.80
C LEU A 81 17.25 -24.44 -1.19
N PRO A 82 16.32 -24.84 -0.32
CA PRO A 82 15.45 -26.00 -0.54
C PRO A 82 14.25 -25.64 -1.45
N TRP A 83 14.49 -25.28 -2.70
CA TRP A 83 13.46 -24.83 -3.64
C TRP A 83 12.34 -25.84 -3.84
N GLU A 84 12.66 -27.14 -3.76
CA GLU A 84 11.71 -28.25 -3.87
C GLU A 84 10.67 -28.28 -2.74
N ALA A 85 10.93 -27.61 -1.62
CA ALA A 85 9.96 -27.45 -0.54
C ALA A 85 8.84 -26.44 -0.88
N TYR A 86 9.08 -25.55 -1.85
CA TYR A 86 8.18 -24.48 -2.23
C TYR A 86 7.56 -24.68 -3.62
N ILE A 87 8.39 -25.06 -4.59
CA ILE A 87 8.02 -25.09 -6.02
C ILE A 87 7.87 -26.54 -6.45
N PRO A 88 6.66 -27.02 -6.82
CA PRO A 88 6.46 -28.37 -7.32
C PRO A 88 7.09 -28.57 -8.71
N LYS A 89 7.12 -29.81 -9.16
CA LYS A 89 7.80 -30.24 -10.41
C LYS A 89 7.24 -29.53 -11.66
N ASP A 90 5.95 -29.22 -11.70
CA ASP A 90 5.24 -28.56 -12.77
C ASP A 90 5.15 -27.03 -12.57
N GLY A 91 5.62 -26.50 -11.43
CA GLY A 91 5.53 -25.09 -11.08
C GLY A 91 6.30 -24.18 -12.04
N LYS A 92 5.67 -23.08 -12.44
CA LYS A 92 6.28 -22.01 -13.24
C LYS A 92 6.97 -21.02 -12.30
N PHE A 93 8.27 -20.82 -12.43
CA PHE A 93 9.02 -19.93 -11.54
C PHE A 93 9.99 -19.02 -12.27
N TRP A 94 10.12 -17.79 -11.80
CA TRP A 94 11.06 -16.80 -12.33
C TRP A 94 11.35 -15.72 -11.28
N VAL A 95 12.46 -15.00 -11.44
CA VAL A 95 12.73 -13.81 -10.65
C VAL A 95 12.06 -12.61 -11.31
N ALA A 96 10.90 -12.23 -10.79
CA ALA A 96 10.06 -11.17 -11.35
C ALA A 96 10.67 -9.77 -11.14
N LYS A 97 11.37 -9.57 -10.02
CA LYS A 97 12.05 -8.32 -9.72
C LYS A 97 13.26 -8.56 -8.82
N ALA A 98 14.38 -7.93 -9.16
CA ALA A 98 15.53 -7.77 -8.28
C ALA A 98 15.77 -6.29 -8.03
N SER A 99 16.17 -5.95 -6.82
CA SER A 99 16.62 -4.60 -6.45
C SER A 99 17.96 -4.70 -5.74
N SER A 100 18.87 -3.77 -6.03
CA SER A 100 20.16 -3.71 -5.37
C SER A 100 20.45 -2.30 -4.88
N VAL A 101 20.77 -2.18 -3.59
CA VAL A 101 21.07 -0.90 -2.93
C VAL A 101 22.34 -1.06 -2.09
N LYS A 102 23.33 -0.19 -2.33
CA LYS A 102 24.61 -0.18 -1.59
C LYS A 102 25.28 -1.56 -1.52
N SER A 103 25.27 -2.30 -2.63
CA SER A 103 25.80 -3.66 -2.74
C SER A 103 26.78 -3.76 -3.91
N LYS A 104 27.70 -4.73 -3.85
CA LYS A 104 28.69 -4.99 -4.93
C LYS A 104 28.03 -5.52 -6.18
N LEU A 105 27.03 -6.39 -6.04
CA LEU A 105 26.22 -6.87 -7.16
C LEU A 105 25.12 -5.85 -7.43
N PHE A 106 25.23 -5.05 -8.49
CA PHE A 106 24.35 -3.91 -8.75
C PHE A 106 23.45 -4.08 -9.98
N SER A 107 23.69 -5.08 -10.84
CA SER A 107 22.88 -5.34 -12.04
C SER A 107 21.66 -6.21 -11.72
N PRO A 108 20.42 -5.67 -11.75
CA PRO A 108 19.22 -6.48 -11.48
C PRO A 108 19.03 -7.62 -12.49
N SER A 109 19.32 -7.39 -13.77
CA SER A 109 19.18 -8.40 -14.82
C SER A 109 20.12 -9.59 -14.63
N ASP A 110 21.38 -9.33 -14.22
CA ASP A 110 22.35 -10.39 -13.99
C ASP A 110 21.97 -11.19 -12.73
N ILE A 111 21.55 -10.50 -11.66
CA ILE A 111 21.03 -11.15 -10.45
C ILE A 111 19.87 -12.09 -10.80
N GLN A 112 18.88 -11.62 -11.61
CA GLN A 112 17.74 -12.42 -12.02
C GLN A 112 18.17 -13.66 -12.82
N SER A 113 19.07 -13.50 -13.79
CA SER A 113 19.53 -14.58 -14.67
C SER A 113 20.32 -15.65 -13.90
N ILE A 114 21.23 -15.22 -13.04
CA ILE A 114 22.08 -16.14 -12.23
C ILE A 114 21.24 -16.91 -11.23
N MET A 115 20.32 -16.22 -10.56
CA MET A 115 19.43 -16.88 -9.59
C MET A 115 18.49 -17.88 -10.28
N LYS A 116 17.89 -17.52 -11.44
CA LYS A 116 17.04 -18.46 -12.20
C LYS A 116 17.85 -19.71 -12.57
N LYS A 117 19.10 -19.55 -13.05
CA LYS A 117 19.99 -20.68 -13.39
C LYS A 117 20.26 -21.57 -12.17
N ALA A 118 20.58 -20.97 -11.01
CA ALA A 118 20.86 -21.71 -9.78
C ALA A 118 19.64 -22.54 -9.31
N MET A 119 18.44 -21.94 -9.37
CA MET A 119 17.18 -22.62 -9.05
C MET A 119 16.91 -23.78 -10.00
N VAL A 120 17.09 -23.57 -11.32
CA VAL A 120 16.92 -24.62 -12.34
C VAL A 120 17.85 -25.81 -12.06
N GLU A 121 19.13 -25.57 -11.75
CA GLU A 121 20.07 -26.64 -11.44
C GLU A 121 19.69 -27.42 -10.19
N ARG A 122 19.26 -26.71 -9.13
CA ARG A 122 18.78 -27.35 -7.90
C ARG A 122 17.58 -28.24 -8.16
N LEU A 123 16.55 -27.71 -8.79
CA LEU A 123 15.29 -28.41 -9.03
C LEU A 123 15.44 -29.56 -10.02
N LYS A 124 16.27 -29.41 -11.07
CA LYS A 124 16.62 -30.52 -11.98
C LYS A 124 17.23 -31.70 -11.21
N SER A 125 18.19 -31.41 -10.33
CA SER A 125 18.86 -32.45 -9.50
C SER A 125 17.85 -33.13 -8.56
N LYS A 126 16.98 -32.36 -7.90
CA LYS A 126 16.02 -32.89 -6.92
C LYS A 126 14.88 -33.69 -7.56
N TYR A 127 14.33 -33.17 -8.65
CA TYR A 127 13.24 -33.84 -9.37
C TYR A 127 13.70 -34.88 -10.40
N ARG A 128 14.98 -34.99 -10.64
CA ARG A 128 15.60 -35.91 -11.65
C ARG A 128 14.97 -35.70 -13.04
N ILE A 129 14.84 -34.46 -13.46
CA ILE A 129 14.27 -34.06 -14.77
C ILE A 129 15.26 -33.21 -15.54
N GLN A 130 15.13 -33.21 -16.86
CA GLN A 130 15.94 -32.37 -17.76
C GLN A 130 15.20 -31.12 -18.23
N TRP A 131 13.88 -31.18 -18.20
CA TRP A 131 13.00 -30.11 -18.70
C TRP A 131 11.84 -29.87 -17.72
N PHE A 132 11.45 -28.57 -17.55
CA PHE A 132 10.28 -28.16 -16.78
C PHE A 132 9.13 -27.87 -17.73
N GLN A 133 7.96 -28.43 -17.50
CA GLN A 133 6.74 -28.14 -18.28
C GLN A 133 6.25 -26.72 -18.04
N GLU A 134 6.41 -26.23 -16.80
CA GLU A 134 5.94 -24.88 -16.36
C GLU A 134 4.46 -24.61 -16.67
N ASP A 135 3.62 -25.63 -16.61
CA ASP A 135 2.17 -25.61 -16.85
C ASP A 135 1.32 -25.56 -15.57
N GLY A 136 1.96 -25.68 -14.42
CA GLY A 136 1.33 -25.59 -13.11
C GLY A 136 1.25 -24.15 -12.56
N ALA A 137 1.11 -24.04 -11.24
CA ALA A 137 0.99 -22.77 -10.55
C ALA A 137 2.24 -21.87 -10.72
N SER A 138 2.04 -20.56 -10.66
CA SER A 138 3.09 -19.55 -10.82
C SER A 138 3.73 -19.19 -9.49
N TYR A 139 5.06 -19.17 -9.44
CA TYR A 139 5.89 -18.83 -8.28
C TYR A 139 6.84 -17.67 -8.63
N PRO A 140 6.34 -16.43 -8.74
CA PRO A 140 7.19 -15.28 -9.03
C PRO A 140 8.01 -14.91 -7.81
N LEU A 141 9.31 -14.64 -8.00
CA LEU A 141 10.23 -14.28 -6.92
C LEU A 141 10.54 -12.79 -6.93
N ARG A 142 10.76 -12.26 -5.74
CA ARG A 142 11.34 -10.93 -5.53
C ARG A 142 12.61 -11.03 -4.71
N VAL A 143 13.61 -10.29 -5.15
CA VAL A 143 14.95 -10.32 -4.56
C VAL A 143 15.33 -8.91 -4.13
N PHE A 144 15.69 -8.80 -2.86
CA PHE A 144 16.19 -7.57 -2.26
C PHE A 144 17.67 -7.77 -1.92
N LEU A 145 18.52 -7.02 -2.56
CA LEU A 145 19.94 -6.99 -2.23
C LEU A 145 20.26 -5.64 -1.57
N MET A 146 20.60 -5.65 -0.30
CA MET A 146 20.91 -4.46 0.46
C MET A 146 22.17 -4.67 1.30
N LYS A 147 23.19 -3.84 1.10
CA LYS A 147 24.49 -3.96 1.79
C LYS A 147 25.07 -5.38 1.69
N ASP A 148 25.04 -5.94 0.50
CA ASP A 148 25.50 -7.30 0.16
C ASP A 148 24.67 -8.44 0.80
N ILE A 149 23.56 -8.16 1.48
CA ILE A 149 22.63 -9.16 1.98
C ILE A 149 21.53 -9.38 0.96
N VAL A 150 21.41 -10.60 0.47
CA VAL A 150 20.34 -11.07 -0.41
C VAL A 150 19.19 -11.57 0.46
N THR A 151 17.99 -11.07 0.22
CA THR A 151 16.75 -11.59 0.82
C THR A 151 15.81 -12.01 -0.31
N ILE A 152 15.27 -13.20 -0.23
CA ILE A 152 14.46 -13.80 -1.30
C ILE A 152 13.07 -14.10 -0.78
N GLY A 153 12.05 -13.65 -1.50
CA GLY A 153 10.66 -13.95 -1.22
C GLY A 153 9.90 -14.42 -2.47
N ILE A 154 9.00 -15.40 -2.30
CA ILE A 154 8.05 -15.82 -3.33
C ILE A 154 6.79 -14.99 -3.18
N ASP A 155 6.35 -14.33 -4.25
CA ASP A 155 5.25 -13.37 -4.25
C ASP A 155 3.89 -14.07 -4.21
N THR A 156 3.18 -13.96 -3.11
CA THR A 156 1.85 -14.54 -2.91
C THR A 156 0.74 -13.68 -3.52
N SER A 157 0.98 -12.38 -3.68
CA SER A 157 -0.06 -11.40 -4.00
C SER A 157 -0.43 -11.35 -5.50
N GLY A 158 0.56 -11.56 -6.39
CA GLY A 158 0.39 -11.38 -7.83
C GLY A 158 0.41 -9.91 -8.22
N ASP A 159 -0.71 -9.29 -8.54
CA ASP A 159 -0.80 -7.84 -8.70
C ASP A 159 -0.48 -7.12 -7.38
N SER A 160 0.03 -5.89 -7.48
CA SER A 160 0.32 -5.09 -6.28
C SER A 160 -0.96 -4.83 -5.47
N LEU A 161 -0.87 -4.85 -4.13
CA LEU A 161 -2.03 -4.74 -3.25
C LEU A 161 -2.73 -3.38 -3.32
N HIS A 162 -2.09 -2.33 -3.85
CA HIS A 162 -2.80 -1.07 -4.13
C HIS A 162 -3.93 -1.24 -5.13
N LYS A 163 -3.86 -2.22 -6.05
CA LYS A 163 -4.97 -2.57 -6.94
C LYS A 163 -6.06 -3.29 -6.15
N ARG A 164 -6.94 -2.52 -5.50
CA ARG A 164 -8.04 -3.04 -4.67
C ARG A 164 -9.15 -3.70 -5.49
N GLY A 165 -9.22 -3.43 -6.80
CA GLY A 165 -10.28 -3.91 -7.70
C GLY A 165 -11.39 -2.89 -7.96
N TYR A 166 -11.51 -1.83 -7.19
CA TYR A 166 -12.58 -0.84 -7.38
C TYR A 166 -12.30 0.20 -8.47
N ARG A 167 -11.05 0.37 -8.88
CA ARG A 167 -10.66 1.29 -9.95
C ARG A 167 -10.43 0.52 -11.24
N PRO A 168 -11.27 0.65 -12.28
CA PRO A 168 -10.94 0.17 -13.61
C PRO A 168 -9.71 0.90 -14.14
N ALA A 169 -8.90 0.24 -14.96
CA ALA A 169 -7.60 0.71 -15.38
C ALA A 169 -7.61 2.13 -15.96
N ALA A 170 -6.55 2.90 -15.60
CA ALA A 170 -5.98 4.03 -16.29
C ALA A 170 -6.78 5.35 -16.34
N GLY A 171 -6.71 6.09 -15.24
CA GLY A 171 -6.61 7.55 -15.29
C GLY A 171 -5.15 8.01 -15.15
N LYS A 172 -4.85 9.32 -15.29
CA LYS A 172 -3.56 9.92 -14.89
C LYS A 172 -3.24 9.46 -13.47
N ALA A 173 -2.02 9.03 -13.20
CA ALA A 173 -1.58 8.34 -11.99
C ALA A 173 -2.05 9.01 -10.68
N PRO A 174 -3.16 8.57 -10.08
CA PRO A 174 -3.57 9.05 -8.78
C PRO A 174 -2.64 8.49 -7.71
N ILE A 175 -2.71 9.04 -6.50
CA ILE A 175 -2.04 8.45 -5.34
C ILE A 175 -2.46 6.97 -5.21
N SER A 176 -1.49 6.08 -4.89
CA SER A 176 -1.81 4.67 -4.69
C SER A 176 -2.67 4.48 -3.44
N GLU A 177 -3.55 3.51 -3.47
CA GLU A 177 -4.48 3.19 -2.38
C GLU A 177 -3.74 2.81 -1.10
N THR A 178 -2.63 2.08 -1.21
CA THR A 178 -1.77 1.72 -0.07
C THR A 178 -1.14 2.94 0.58
N LEU A 179 -0.69 3.91 -0.21
CA LEU A 179 -0.16 5.17 0.30
C LEU A 179 -1.27 6.02 0.94
N ALA A 180 -2.41 6.18 0.27
CA ALA A 180 -3.54 6.95 0.81
C ALA A 180 -4.03 6.36 2.14
N ALA A 181 -4.19 5.04 2.21
CA ALA A 181 -4.54 4.34 3.44
C ALA A 181 -3.54 4.62 4.57
N ALA A 182 -2.24 4.52 4.29
CA ALA A 182 -1.19 4.79 5.27
C ALA A 182 -1.21 6.24 5.77
N LEU A 183 -1.48 7.20 4.88
CA LEU A 183 -1.58 8.62 5.25
C LEU A 183 -2.80 8.88 6.15
N ILE A 184 -3.95 8.27 5.87
CA ILE A 184 -5.12 8.34 6.75
C ILE A 184 -4.76 7.77 8.13
N MET A 185 -4.13 6.60 8.19
CA MET A 185 -3.73 5.92 9.44
C MET A 185 -2.66 6.69 10.24
N LEU A 186 -1.92 7.61 9.62
CA LEU A 186 -0.99 8.53 10.29
C LEU A 186 -1.70 9.71 10.95
N THR A 187 -2.96 9.95 10.63
CA THR A 187 -3.76 11.02 11.25
C THR A 187 -4.54 10.48 12.46
N PRO A 188 -5.01 11.34 13.36
CA PRO A 188 -5.92 10.94 14.43
C PRO A 188 -7.39 10.89 14.00
N TRP A 189 -7.68 10.87 12.69
CA TRP A 189 -9.04 10.74 12.19
C TRP A 189 -9.68 9.41 12.61
N ARG A 190 -10.98 9.46 12.88
CA ARG A 190 -11.84 8.31 13.16
C ARG A 190 -13.21 8.52 12.54
N LYS A 191 -13.95 7.47 12.32
CA LYS A 191 -15.25 7.47 11.62
C LYS A 191 -16.32 8.41 12.22
N ASP A 192 -16.21 8.73 13.50
CA ASP A 192 -17.08 9.69 14.21
C ASP A 192 -16.76 11.17 13.89
N ARG A 193 -15.77 11.45 13.07
CA ARG A 193 -15.31 12.79 12.72
C ARG A 193 -15.40 13.01 11.20
N ILE A 194 -15.88 14.20 10.82
CA ILE A 194 -15.89 14.55 9.40
C ILE A 194 -14.49 14.53 8.78
N LEU A 195 -14.41 13.96 7.58
CA LEU A 195 -13.24 14.01 6.71
C LEU A 195 -13.64 14.65 5.37
N VAL A 196 -12.84 15.58 4.90
CA VAL A 196 -13.00 16.21 3.59
C VAL A 196 -11.72 16.11 2.78
N ASP A 197 -11.82 15.67 1.53
CA ASP A 197 -10.76 15.82 0.53
C ASP A 197 -11.19 16.84 -0.53
N PRO A 198 -10.66 18.10 -0.49
CA PRO A 198 -11.06 19.15 -1.41
C PRO A 198 -10.36 19.08 -2.78
N PHE A 199 -9.54 18.07 -3.02
CA PHE A 199 -8.88 17.75 -4.29
C PHE A 199 -8.97 16.25 -4.54
N CYS A 200 -10.19 15.70 -4.44
CA CYS A 200 -10.39 14.26 -4.34
C CYS A 200 -10.04 13.48 -5.62
N GLY A 201 -9.98 14.13 -6.77
CA GLY A 201 -9.69 13.45 -8.02
C GLY A 201 -10.60 12.24 -8.22
N SER A 202 -10.01 11.07 -8.42
CA SER A 202 -10.75 9.79 -8.55
C SER A 202 -11.29 9.21 -7.23
N GLY A 203 -11.23 9.96 -6.13
CA GLY A 203 -11.84 9.59 -4.85
C GLY A 203 -11.00 8.71 -3.92
N THR A 204 -9.68 8.57 -4.13
CA THR A 204 -8.86 7.59 -3.39
C THR A 204 -8.94 7.78 -1.87
N PHE A 205 -8.70 8.99 -1.33
CA PHE A 205 -8.79 9.24 0.12
C PHE A 205 -10.18 9.00 0.69
N PRO A 206 -11.27 9.56 0.12
CA PRO A 206 -12.61 9.30 0.60
C PRO A 206 -12.99 7.82 0.58
N ILE A 207 -12.64 7.08 -0.47
CA ILE A 207 -12.95 5.66 -0.61
C ILE A 207 -12.17 4.82 0.43
N GLU A 208 -10.86 5.01 0.56
CA GLU A 208 -10.06 4.29 1.56
C GLU A 208 -10.53 4.61 2.99
N ALA A 209 -10.90 5.87 3.28
CA ALA A 209 -11.47 6.25 4.56
C ALA A 209 -12.82 5.57 4.83
N ALA A 210 -13.71 5.51 3.85
CA ALA A 210 -15.01 4.84 3.97
C ALA A 210 -14.85 3.33 4.18
N MET A 211 -13.95 2.68 3.41
CA MET A 211 -13.62 1.26 3.62
C MET A 211 -13.06 0.99 5.04
N MET A 212 -12.22 1.90 5.57
CA MET A 212 -11.73 1.80 6.94
C MET A 212 -12.86 1.98 7.97
N ALA A 213 -13.75 2.95 7.76
CA ALA A 213 -14.88 3.22 8.63
C ALA A 213 -15.84 2.03 8.71
N ALA A 214 -16.13 1.39 7.58
CA ALA A 214 -16.98 0.20 7.45
C ALA A 214 -16.25 -1.12 7.74
N LYS A 215 -14.95 -1.08 8.07
CA LYS A 215 -14.09 -2.26 8.28
C LYS A 215 -14.02 -3.22 7.08
N ILE A 216 -14.26 -2.75 5.88
CA ILE A 216 -14.12 -3.52 4.65
C ILE A 216 -12.64 -3.79 4.41
N ALA A 217 -12.24 -5.05 4.36
CA ALA A 217 -10.84 -5.43 4.11
C ALA A 217 -10.45 -5.14 2.64
N PRO A 218 -9.24 -4.59 2.40
CA PRO A 218 -8.87 -4.08 1.07
C PRO A 218 -8.65 -5.16 0.01
N GLY A 219 -8.45 -6.41 0.41
CA GLY A 219 -8.17 -7.54 -0.48
C GLY A 219 -9.39 -8.36 -0.90
N MET A 220 -10.62 -8.00 -0.49
CA MET A 220 -11.81 -8.83 -0.72
C MET A 220 -12.24 -8.93 -2.19
N ASN A 221 -12.00 -7.89 -2.99
CA ASN A 221 -12.47 -7.79 -4.37
C ASN A 221 -11.37 -8.08 -5.41
N ARG A 222 -10.46 -9.01 -5.09
CA ARG A 222 -9.38 -9.39 -6.00
C ARG A 222 -8.94 -10.83 -5.75
N SER A 223 -8.17 -11.39 -6.70
CA SER A 223 -7.51 -12.69 -6.57
C SER A 223 -6.02 -12.53 -6.23
N PHE A 224 -5.41 -13.62 -5.78
CA PHE A 224 -4.01 -13.69 -5.40
C PHE A 224 -3.31 -14.88 -6.08
N THR A 225 -2.05 -14.72 -6.44
CA THR A 225 -1.28 -15.80 -7.09
C THR A 225 -1.22 -17.06 -6.22
N ALA A 226 -1.11 -16.90 -4.91
CA ALA A 226 -0.98 -18.04 -4.00
C ALA A 226 -2.26 -18.83 -3.75
N GLU A 227 -3.41 -18.40 -4.25
CA GLU A 227 -4.66 -19.21 -4.23
C GLU A 227 -4.50 -20.54 -4.98
N THR A 228 -3.57 -20.59 -5.93
CA THR A 228 -3.25 -21.79 -6.72
C THR A 228 -2.19 -22.68 -6.05
N TRP A 229 -1.58 -22.27 -4.93
CA TRP A 229 -0.48 -23.00 -4.27
C TRP A 229 -0.99 -24.05 -3.28
N THR A 230 -1.73 -25.04 -3.76
CA THR A 230 -2.34 -26.07 -2.91
C THR A 230 -1.34 -26.92 -2.14
N ASN A 231 -0.07 -26.95 -2.57
CA ASN A 231 1.05 -27.60 -1.88
C ASN A 231 1.54 -26.85 -0.63
N LEU A 232 1.33 -25.54 -0.56
CA LEU A 232 1.83 -24.67 0.54
C LEU A 232 0.69 -24.08 1.36
N ILE A 233 -0.40 -23.64 0.69
CA ILE A 233 -1.52 -22.90 1.29
C ILE A 233 -2.81 -23.60 0.91
N GLY A 234 -3.46 -24.22 1.87
CA GLY A 234 -4.74 -24.90 1.64
C GLY A 234 -5.85 -23.88 1.30
N LYS A 235 -6.71 -24.23 0.33
CA LYS A 235 -7.85 -23.36 -0.09
C LYS A 235 -8.73 -22.93 1.09
N LYS A 236 -8.89 -23.76 2.11
CA LYS A 236 -9.67 -23.46 3.31
C LYS A 236 -9.22 -22.16 4.01
N TYR A 237 -7.91 -21.86 4.04
CA TYR A 237 -7.40 -20.67 4.69
C TYR A 237 -7.82 -19.37 3.97
N TRP A 238 -7.98 -19.44 2.64
CA TRP A 238 -8.52 -18.33 1.87
C TRP A 238 -10.00 -18.10 2.18
N TYR A 239 -10.79 -19.18 2.26
CA TYR A 239 -12.21 -19.07 2.64
C TYR A 239 -12.36 -18.55 4.07
N GLU A 240 -11.64 -19.12 5.04
CA GLU A 240 -11.66 -18.67 6.43
C GLU A 240 -11.28 -17.19 6.58
N ALA A 241 -10.29 -16.70 5.81
CA ALA A 241 -9.89 -15.29 5.85
C ALA A 241 -10.92 -14.36 5.17
N ILE A 242 -11.61 -14.81 4.12
CA ILE A 242 -12.72 -14.06 3.50
C ILE A 242 -13.93 -14.04 4.43
N ASP A 243 -14.27 -15.16 5.07
CA ASP A 243 -15.37 -15.22 6.04
C ASP A 243 -15.08 -14.29 7.23
N GLU A 244 -13.86 -14.32 7.79
CA GLU A 244 -13.43 -13.37 8.83
C GLU A 244 -13.58 -11.92 8.36
N ALA A 245 -13.22 -11.62 7.11
CA ALA A 245 -13.34 -10.27 6.56
C ALA A 245 -14.81 -9.84 6.40
N ASN A 246 -15.69 -10.74 5.97
CA ASN A 246 -17.12 -10.48 5.86
C ASN A 246 -17.76 -10.25 7.23
N ASP A 247 -17.42 -11.06 8.24
CA ASP A 247 -17.96 -10.94 9.60
C ASP A 247 -17.58 -9.62 10.29
N LEU A 248 -16.49 -8.99 9.85
CA LEU A 248 -16.02 -7.71 10.40
C LEU A 248 -16.69 -6.48 9.77
N ILE A 249 -17.37 -6.63 8.63
CA ILE A 249 -18.03 -5.49 7.95
C ILE A 249 -19.11 -4.91 8.84
N GLU A 250 -19.08 -3.59 8.99
CA GLU A 250 -20.13 -2.82 9.66
C GLU A 250 -20.99 -2.14 8.58
N ASP A 251 -22.17 -2.69 8.30
CA ASP A 251 -23.07 -2.17 7.24
C ASP A 251 -23.79 -0.89 7.67
N GLU A 252 -24.19 -0.79 8.94
CA GLU A 252 -24.90 0.37 9.48
C GLU A 252 -23.95 1.25 10.29
N ILE A 253 -23.26 2.17 9.61
CA ILE A 253 -22.38 3.13 10.27
C ILE A 253 -22.77 4.57 9.97
N GLU A 254 -22.65 5.41 10.97
CA GLU A 254 -22.70 6.86 10.80
C GLU A 254 -21.28 7.39 10.59
N THR A 255 -21.05 8.00 9.43
CA THR A 255 -19.81 8.68 9.12
C THR A 255 -20.10 9.88 8.22
N ASP A 256 -19.18 10.85 8.18
CA ASP A 256 -19.29 12.03 7.31
C ASP A 256 -17.97 12.16 6.53
N ILE A 257 -17.98 11.63 5.31
CA ILE A 257 -16.85 11.67 4.41
C ILE A 257 -17.26 12.40 3.14
N GLN A 258 -16.47 13.40 2.75
CA GLN A 258 -16.79 14.25 1.61
C GLN A 258 -15.57 14.37 0.69
N GLY A 259 -15.82 14.31 -0.61
CA GLY A 259 -14.83 14.51 -1.65
C GLY A 259 -15.25 15.62 -2.60
N TYR A 260 -14.38 16.59 -2.84
CA TYR A 260 -14.61 17.69 -3.76
C TYR A 260 -13.51 17.76 -4.81
N ASP A 261 -13.89 18.16 -5.99
CA ASP A 261 -12.95 18.52 -7.05
C ASP A 261 -13.58 19.60 -7.94
N ILE A 262 -12.77 20.45 -8.55
CA ILE A 262 -13.23 21.45 -9.50
C ILE A 262 -13.68 20.85 -10.83
N ASP A 263 -13.19 19.65 -11.16
CA ASP A 263 -13.51 18.93 -12.39
C ASP A 263 -14.65 17.94 -12.16
N GLY A 264 -15.85 18.28 -12.64
CA GLY A 264 -17.02 17.41 -12.55
C GLY A 264 -16.85 16.04 -13.22
N SER A 265 -15.92 15.89 -14.17
CA SER A 265 -15.64 14.60 -14.81
C SER A 265 -14.93 13.63 -13.87
N VAL A 266 -13.95 14.11 -13.09
CA VAL A 266 -13.28 13.27 -12.10
C VAL A 266 -14.16 13.00 -10.89
N VAL A 267 -15.09 13.92 -10.55
CA VAL A 267 -16.11 13.68 -9.51
C VAL A 267 -17.05 12.52 -9.91
N ARG A 268 -17.48 12.46 -11.18
CA ARG A 268 -18.25 11.31 -11.67
C ARG A 268 -17.47 10.00 -11.56
N MET A 269 -16.20 10.01 -11.97
CA MET A 269 -15.30 8.87 -11.82
C MET A 269 -15.14 8.45 -10.34
N ALA A 270 -15.05 9.42 -9.41
CA ALA A 270 -14.96 9.13 -7.98
C ALA A 270 -16.21 8.43 -7.45
N ARG A 271 -17.41 8.80 -7.92
CA ARG A 271 -18.67 8.12 -7.57
C ARG A 271 -18.69 6.69 -8.08
N GLU A 272 -18.34 6.45 -9.35
CA GLU A 272 -18.25 5.12 -9.94
C GLU A 272 -17.26 4.23 -9.19
N ASN A 273 -16.09 4.77 -8.82
CA ASN A 273 -15.11 4.04 -8.01
C ASN A 273 -15.65 3.69 -6.63
N ALA A 274 -16.39 4.59 -5.99
CA ALA A 274 -17.00 4.35 -4.69
C ALA A 274 -18.14 3.31 -4.76
N GLU A 275 -18.92 3.29 -5.86
CA GLU A 275 -19.90 2.24 -6.15
C GLU A 275 -19.21 0.88 -6.29
N ASN A 276 -18.13 0.81 -7.09
CA ASN A 276 -17.35 -0.42 -7.25
C ASN A 276 -16.71 -0.91 -5.94
N ALA A 277 -16.37 0.00 -5.04
CA ALA A 277 -15.86 -0.31 -3.71
C ALA A 277 -16.96 -0.66 -2.69
N GLY A 278 -18.26 -0.51 -3.05
CA GLY A 278 -19.38 -0.77 -2.15
C GLY A 278 -19.60 0.31 -1.07
N VAL A 279 -18.98 1.49 -1.19
CA VAL A 279 -18.99 2.55 -0.15
C VAL A 279 -19.61 3.88 -0.61
N ALA A 280 -20.26 3.93 -1.77
CA ALA A 280 -20.82 5.16 -2.32
C ALA A 280 -21.82 5.83 -1.37
N HIS A 281 -22.59 5.04 -0.62
CA HIS A 281 -23.58 5.53 0.36
C HIS A 281 -22.96 6.23 1.58
N LEU A 282 -21.65 6.05 1.82
CA LEU A 282 -20.91 6.64 2.94
C LEU A 282 -20.20 7.96 2.55
N ILE A 283 -20.20 8.33 1.26
CA ILE A 283 -19.38 9.43 0.75
C ILE A 283 -20.23 10.43 -0.02
N HIS A 284 -20.10 11.70 0.33
CA HIS A 284 -20.68 12.79 -0.46
C HIS A 284 -19.64 13.35 -1.43
N PHE A 285 -19.84 13.15 -2.74
CA PHE A 285 -19.00 13.74 -3.79
C PHE A 285 -19.69 14.93 -4.45
N GLN A 286 -18.97 16.05 -4.60
CA GLN A 286 -19.50 17.25 -5.22
C GLN A 286 -18.44 17.97 -6.06
N GLU A 287 -18.85 18.49 -7.23
CA GLU A 287 -18.06 19.47 -7.98
C GLU A 287 -18.02 20.79 -7.19
N ARG A 288 -16.83 21.15 -6.69
CA ARG A 288 -16.63 22.35 -5.87
C ARG A 288 -15.17 22.77 -5.90
N ALA A 289 -14.91 24.07 -6.13
CA ALA A 289 -13.58 24.63 -6.01
C ALA A 289 -13.14 24.72 -4.54
N VAL A 290 -11.86 24.56 -4.26
CA VAL A 290 -11.30 24.64 -2.89
C VAL A 290 -11.56 25.98 -2.22
N LYS A 291 -11.60 27.11 -2.97
CA LYS A 291 -11.92 28.44 -2.46
C LYS A 291 -13.32 28.56 -1.85
N ASP A 292 -14.23 27.67 -2.27
CA ASP A 292 -15.63 27.64 -1.81
C ASP A 292 -15.84 26.64 -0.66
N LEU A 293 -14.77 26.02 -0.16
CA LEU A 293 -14.86 25.09 0.96
C LEU A 293 -15.29 25.83 2.24
N ARG A 294 -16.47 25.49 2.74
CA ARG A 294 -17.05 25.95 4.01
C ARG A 294 -17.75 24.78 4.67
N HIS A 295 -17.68 24.71 5.98
CA HIS A 295 -18.35 23.63 6.71
C HIS A 295 -18.80 24.09 8.10
N PRO A 296 -20.05 23.80 8.54
CA PRO A 296 -20.55 24.22 9.86
C PRO A 296 -20.02 23.37 11.02
N LYS A 297 -19.62 22.09 10.75
CA LYS A 297 -19.06 21.22 11.78
C LYS A 297 -17.68 21.69 12.22
N LYS A 298 -17.39 21.51 13.52
CA LYS A 298 -16.10 21.82 14.13
C LYS A 298 -15.23 20.57 14.22
N TYR A 299 -13.92 20.78 14.42
CA TYR A 299 -12.93 19.72 14.65
C TYR A 299 -12.84 18.68 13.53
N GLY A 300 -13.11 19.05 12.28
CA GLY A 300 -12.99 18.19 11.12
C GLY A 300 -11.56 17.93 10.67
N PHE A 301 -11.43 17.08 9.67
CA PHE A 301 -10.18 16.71 9.05
C PHE A 301 -10.20 16.97 7.56
N ILE A 302 -9.16 17.61 7.05
CA ILE A 302 -8.82 17.60 5.64
C ILE A 302 -7.66 16.63 5.46
N ILE A 303 -7.81 15.65 4.55
CA ILE A 303 -6.72 14.73 4.16
C ILE A 303 -6.73 14.71 2.64
N THR A 304 -5.64 15.18 2.01
CA THR A 304 -5.69 15.48 0.59
C THR A 304 -4.34 15.38 -0.12
N ASN A 305 -4.42 15.19 -1.45
CA ASN A 305 -3.31 15.23 -2.39
C ASN A 305 -3.54 16.36 -3.41
N PRO A 306 -3.27 17.64 -3.05
CA PRO A 306 -3.48 18.76 -3.96
C PRO A 306 -2.53 18.66 -5.17
N PRO A 307 -2.82 19.37 -6.28
CA PRO A 307 -1.93 19.40 -7.44
C PRO A 307 -0.55 19.97 -7.05
N TYR A 308 0.52 19.43 -7.63
CA TYR A 308 1.89 19.88 -7.37
C TYR A 308 2.72 20.13 -8.62
N GLY A 309 2.04 20.35 -9.77
CA GLY A 309 2.65 20.87 -10.98
C GLY A 309 3.54 19.88 -11.72
N GLU A 310 2.98 18.73 -12.07
CA GLU A 310 3.66 17.75 -12.93
C GLU A 310 3.92 18.31 -14.34
N ARG A 311 3.10 19.29 -14.79
CA ARG A 311 3.28 20.00 -16.06
C ARG A 311 3.76 21.42 -15.79
N LEU A 312 4.54 21.98 -16.73
CA LEU A 312 5.04 23.36 -16.64
C LEU A 312 3.90 24.38 -16.54
N GLU A 313 2.83 24.18 -17.30
CA GLU A 313 1.63 25.02 -17.30
C GLU A 313 0.89 25.06 -15.95
N ASP A 314 0.90 23.92 -15.23
CA ASP A 314 0.25 23.83 -13.91
C ASP A 314 1.02 24.61 -12.83
N ARG A 315 2.34 24.82 -13.00
CA ARG A 315 3.20 25.44 -11.98
C ARG A 315 2.86 26.91 -11.72
N GLU A 316 2.38 27.63 -12.71
CA GLU A 316 2.02 29.04 -12.58
C GLU A 316 0.76 29.25 -11.73
N THR A 317 -0.15 28.27 -11.72
CA THR A 317 -1.42 28.32 -10.98
C THR A 317 -1.29 27.81 -9.54
N LEU A 318 -0.26 27.00 -9.21
CA LEU A 318 -0.08 26.43 -7.88
C LEU A 318 -0.09 27.45 -6.74
N PRO A 319 0.64 28.59 -6.83
CA PRO A 319 0.64 29.59 -5.77
C PRO A 319 -0.76 30.09 -5.42
N GLN A 320 -1.63 30.25 -6.41
CA GLN A 320 -3.01 30.70 -6.19
C GLN A 320 -3.83 29.58 -5.54
N ILE A 321 -3.76 28.34 -6.04
CA ILE A 321 -4.49 27.18 -5.50
C ILE A 321 -4.17 26.99 -4.02
N TYR A 322 -2.88 27.05 -3.64
CA TYR A 322 -2.48 26.88 -2.24
C TYR A 322 -2.87 28.05 -1.35
N ARG A 323 -2.93 29.30 -1.86
CA ARG A 323 -3.48 30.46 -1.14
C ARG A 323 -5.00 30.27 -0.89
N GLU A 324 -5.75 29.94 -1.93
CA GLU A 324 -7.19 29.68 -1.83
C GLU A 324 -7.49 28.55 -0.85
N PHE A 325 -6.68 27.49 -0.86
CA PHE A 325 -6.79 26.41 0.11
C PHE A 325 -6.51 26.89 1.53
N GLY A 326 -5.45 27.65 1.74
CA GLY A 326 -5.11 28.20 3.05
C GLY A 326 -6.17 29.15 3.59
N GLU A 327 -6.74 30.03 2.76
CA GLU A 327 -7.82 30.95 3.16
C GLU A 327 -9.12 30.17 3.52
N SER A 328 -9.47 29.16 2.75
CA SER A 328 -10.60 28.29 3.07
C SER A 328 -10.39 27.53 4.38
N PHE A 329 -9.17 27.00 4.61
CA PHE A 329 -8.83 26.32 5.85
C PHE A 329 -8.93 27.22 7.08
N LYS A 330 -8.49 28.49 6.99
CA LYS A 330 -8.64 29.48 8.06
C LYS A 330 -10.10 29.74 8.46
N GLY A 331 -11.01 29.59 7.51
CA GLY A 331 -12.46 29.73 7.76
C GLY A 331 -13.12 28.52 8.44
N LEU A 332 -12.40 27.43 8.64
CA LEU A 332 -12.92 26.22 9.27
C LEU A 332 -12.61 26.19 10.77
N ASP A 333 -13.66 26.05 11.60
CA ASP A 333 -13.54 26.16 13.06
C ASP A 333 -12.87 24.91 13.68
N ASN A 334 -11.63 25.05 14.13
CA ASN A 334 -10.86 24.03 14.83
C ASN A 334 -10.51 22.77 13.99
N TRP A 335 -10.41 22.92 12.68
CA TRP A 335 -10.03 21.79 11.80
C TRP A 335 -8.55 21.51 11.80
N SER A 336 -8.20 20.26 11.44
CA SER A 336 -6.85 19.84 11.11
C SER A 336 -6.74 19.58 9.61
N ALA A 337 -5.62 19.94 8.99
CA ALA A 337 -5.34 19.63 7.59
C ALA A 337 -4.07 18.80 7.46
N TYR A 338 -4.14 17.82 6.59
CA TYR A 338 -3.06 16.91 6.24
C TYR A 338 -2.95 16.86 4.72
N MET A 339 -1.81 17.27 4.18
CA MET A 339 -1.62 17.23 2.73
C MET A 339 -0.30 16.59 2.34
N ILE A 340 -0.32 15.78 1.29
CA ILE A 340 0.87 15.24 0.66
C ILE A 340 1.16 16.03 -0.61
N THR A 341 2.36 16.56 -0.75
CA THR A 341 2.76 17.34 -1.93
C THR A 341 4.26 17.35 -2.15
N SER A 342 4.69 17.51 -3.40
CA SER A 342 6.07 17.80 -3.77
C SER A 342 6.33 19.29 -3.99
N PHE A 343 5.31 20.15 -3.89
CA PHE A 343 5.46 21.58 -4.06
C PHE A 343 6.23 22.20 -2.90
N GLU A 344 7.45 22.67 -3.15
CA GLU A 344 8.39 23.11 -2.10
C GLU A 344 7.88 24.33 -1.33
N ASP A 345 7.16 25.25 -1.98
CA ASP A 345 6.60 26.46 -1.39
C ASP A 345 5.19 26.25 -0.78
N ALA A 346 4.75 25.00 -0.58
CA ALA A 346 3.40 24.68 -0.10
C ALA A 346 3.04 25.45 1.20
N GLU A 347 3.90 25.43 2.22
CA GLU A 347 3.65 26.11 3.49
C GLU A 347 3.53 27.62 3.33
N ARG A 348 4.37 28.22 2.47
CA ARG A 348 4.39 29.65 2.20
C ARG A 348 3.06 30.12 1.60
N TYR A 349 2.57 29.42 0.57
CA TYR A 349 1.35 29.82 -0.11
C TYR A 349 0.08 29.39 0.65
N PHE A 350 0.12 28.28 1.39
CA PHE A 350 -0.93 27.90 2.34
C PHE A 350 -1.08 28.91 3.50
N GLY A 351 -0.01 29.70 3.76
CA GLY A 351 -0.03 30.79 4.73
C GLY A 351 0.06 30.33 6.19
N ARG A 352 0.50 29.09 6.42
CA ARG A 352 0.79 28.54 7.76
C ARG A 352 1.94 27.57 7.66
N LYS A 353 2.86 27.61 8.63
CA LYS A 353 3.89 26.59 8.81
C LYS A 353 3.26 25.33 9.41
N ALA A 354 3.65 24.16 8.90
CA ALA A 354 3.16 22.88 9.40
C ALA A 354 3.72 22.60 10.81
N ASP A 355 2.89 22.01 11.66
CA ASP A 355 3.30 21.57 13.00
C ASP A 355 4.28 20.38 12.91
N LYS A 356 4.08 19.54 11.88
CA LYS A 356 4.96 18.42 11.54
C LYS A 356 4.98 18.21 10.04
N ASN A 357 6.08 17.68 9.53
CA ASN A 357 6.14 17.12 8.20
C ASN A 357 6.86 15.76 8.21
N ARG A 358 6.57 14.94 7.22
CA ARG A 358 7.21 13.65 7.01
C ARG A 358 7.56 13.51 5.53
N LYS A 359 8.83 13.22 5.23
CA LYS A 359 9.27 12.89 3.89
C LYS A 359 8.75 11.51 3.50
N ILE A 360 8.06 11.42 2.38
CA ILE A 360 7.50 10.19 1.84
C ILE A 360 7.75 10.18 0.33
N TYR A 361 7.93 8.99 -0.25
CA TYR A 361 8.06 8.84 -1.69
C TYR A 361 6.74 8.33 -2.28
N ASN A 362 6.20 9.09 -3.24
CA ASN A 362 5.10 8.64 -4.09
C ASN A 362 5.69 8.15 -5.42
N GLY A 363 5.89 6.86 -5.56
CA GLY A 363 6.69 6.29 -6.64
C GLY A 363 8.14 6.79 -6.54
N MET A 364 8.63 7.43 -7.61
CA MET A 364 9.96 8.05 -7.66
C MET A 364 9.97 9.50 -7.15
N LEU A 365 8.79 10.08 -6.94
CA LEU A 365 8.66 11.49 -6.56
C LEU A 365 8.84 11.68 -5.06
N LYS A 366 9.76 12.55 -4.70
CA LYS A 366 9.94 13.00 -3.31
C LYS A 366 8.82 13.95 -2.93
N THR A 367 8.03 13.58 -1.94
CA THR A 367 6.93 14.37 -1.40
C THR A 367 7.09 14.59 0.10
N TYR A 368 6.31 15.52 0.64
CA TYR A 368 6.19 15.75 2.07
C TYR A 368 4.73 15.66 2.49
N PHE A 369 4.48 14.96 3.58
CA PHE A 369 3.19 14.92 4.26
C PHE A 369 3.18 15.97 5.37
N TYR A 370 2.61 17.12 5.06
CA TYR A 370 2.47 18.26 5.97
C TYR A 370 1.25 18.06 6.86
N GLN A 371 1.39 18.39 8.14
CA GLN A 371 0.37 18.26 9.17
C GLN A 371 0.12 19.60 9.83
N PHE A 372 -1.07 20.15 9.66
CA PHE A 372 -1.55 21.40 10.28
C PHE A 372 -2.60 21.02 11.32
N GLN A 373 -2.21 20.94 12.57
CA GLN A 373 -3.04 20.41 13.63
C GLN A 373 -3.97 21.50 14.19
N GLY A 374 -5.26 21.20 14.25
CA GLY A 374 -6.25 21.94 15.04
C GLY A 374 -6.31 21.43 16.48
N PRO A 375 -7.01 22.16 17.36
CA PRO A 375 -7.19 21.76 18.74
C PRO A 375 -8.02 20.46 18.83
N LYS A 376 -7.80 19.71 19.91
CA LYS A 376 -8.62 18.54 20.21
C LYS A 376 -10.01 18.98 20.70
N PRO A 377 -11.07 18.23 20.34
CA PRO A 377 -12.38 18.51 20.91
C PRO A 377 -12.35 18.43 22.44
N PRO A 378 -13.19 19.20 23.15
CA PRO A 378 -13.35 19.09 24.59
C PRO A 378 -13.67 17.64 24.98
N ARG A 379 -13.07 17.15 26.07
CA ARG A 379 -13.47 15.85 26.62
C ARG A 379 -14.94 15.94 27.04
N GLN A 380 -15.80 15.11 26.47
CA GLN A 380 -17.13 14.92 27.03
C GLN A 380 -16.95 14.39 28.45
N LYS A 381 -17.46 15.14 29.44
CA LYS A 381 -17.59 14.62 30.78
C LYS A 381 -18.58 13.44 30.71
N ARG A 382 -18.08 12.25 30.95
CA ARG A 382 -18.92 11.06 31.17
C ARG A 382 -19.70 11.19 32.43
#